data_dd27732dbf70cfd7dc01b86654f9241a
#
_entry.id   dd27732dbf70cfd7dc01b86654f9241a
#
_cell.length_a   1.000
_cell.length_b   1.000
_cell.length_c   1.000
_cell.angle_alpha   90.00
_cell.angle_beta   90.00
_cell.angle_gamma   90.00
#
_symmetry.space_group_name_H-M   'P 1'
#
loop_
_entity.id
_entity.type
_entity.pdbx_description
1 polymer ?
#
loop_
_entity_poly.entity_id
_entity_poly.type
_entity_poly.pdbx_seq_one_letter_code
_entity_poly.pdbx_strand_id
1 'polypeptide(L)'
;MPAARTRFDKDLIKFDEQINIFHQLLNWQLLNLFPKEDDPQHTWYAPGDDLSAFSGKDSMFVSRVLAWYVEEVQTSLQSGDWTKPDEIVGMISTYQQAKNKIAGVTSGKMEAEIKYNRLDVFSQCKKGYLIFGGLLLVFAFASLFKRARWMRWASRALGVAVLAVFLFHTYGMGMRWYIAGYAPWSNSYETMVYVAWATVFAGWLFARRSLLTFALATLFGGVILFVSGLNWMDPQINPLVPVLKSPWLMFHVAVIVGAYGFFGISCLLGLVNLVMMSLKKAVLAQRCLLYTSDAA
;
A
#
# COMPACT_ATOMS: atom_id res chain seq x y z
N MET A 1 -7.02 -15.37 27.63
CA MET A 1 -6.69 -13.93 27.53
C MET A 1 -5.21 -13.80 27.82
N PRO A 2 -4.38 -13.18 26.99
CA PRO A 2 -3.02 -12.88 27.37
C PRO A 2 -3.10 -11.95 28.59
N ALA A 3 -2.39 -12.32 29.67
CA ALA A 3 -2.28 -11.50 30.87
C ALA A 3 -1.88 -10.07 30.47
N ALA A 4 -2.47 -9.06 31.10
CA ALA A 4 -2.18 -7.67 30.81
C ALA A 4 -0.67 -7.42 31.08
N ARG A 5 0.12 -7.29 30.00
CA ARG A 5 1.56 -7.04 30.08
C ARG A 5 1.80 -5.67 30.69
N THR A 6 2.62 -5.63 31.73
CA THR A 6 3.07 -4.37 32.36
C THR A 6 3.98 -3.59 31.38
N ARG A 7 4.26 -2.31 31.67
CA ARG A 7 5.21 -1.52 30.89
C ARG A 7 6.60 -2.16 30.92
N PHE A 8 7.01 -2.67 32.06
CA PHE A 8 8.28 -3.37 32.23
C PHE A 8 8.37 -4.61 31.32
N ASP A 9 7.32 -5.43 31.24
CA ASP A 9 7.29 -6.60 30.36
C ASP A 9 7.45 -6.22 28.87
N LYS A 10 6.83 -5.11 28.47
CA LYS A 10 6.95 -4.61 27.09
C LYS A 10 8.37 -4.12 26.78
N ASP A 11 9.00 -3.43 27.71
CA ASP A 11 10.36 -2.93 27.54
C ASP A 11 11.37 -4.09 27.57
N LEU A 12 11.15 -5.11 28.41
CA LEU A 12 11.96 -6.33 28.46
C LEU A 12 11.87 -7.12 27.14
N ILE A 13 10.67 -7.28 26.58
CA ILE A 13 10.48 -7.96 25.29
C ILE A 13 11.23 -7.23 24.17
N LYS A 14 11.16 -5.89 24.13
CA LYS A 14 11.90 -5.11 23.14
C LYS A 14 13.41 -5.27 23.26
N PHE A 15 13.90 -5.30 24.49
CA PHE A 15 15.32 -5.51 24.75
C PHE A 15 15.77 -6.91 24.32
N ASP A 16 14.97 -7.94 24.63
CA ASP A 16 15.21 -9.31 24.20
C ASP A 16 15.22 -9.44 22.67
N GLU A 17 14.24 -8.80 22.00
CA GLU A 17 14.19 -8.73 20.51
C GLU A 17 15.47 -8.07 19.94
N GLN A 18 15.94 -6.99 20.55
CA GLN A 18 17.16 -6.30 20.09
C GLN A 18 18.41 -7.18 20.27
N ILE A 19 18.53 -7.87 21.40
CA ILE A 19 19.63 -8.81 21.65
C ILE A 19 19.56 -9.97 20.64
N ASN A 20 18.38 -10.51 20.38
CA ASN A 20 18.19 -11.60 19.45
C ASN A 20 18.57 -11.21 18.03
N ILE A 21 18.16 -10.02 17.57
CA ILE A 21 18.57 -9.48 16.26
C ILE A 21 20.08 -9.33 16.18
N PHE A 22 20.72 -8.81 17.23
CA PHE A 22 22.17 -8.65 17.27
C PHE A 22 22.89 -10.01 17.27
N HIS A 23 22.38 -10.98 18.01
CA HIS A 23 22.89 -12.35 18.00
C HIS A 23 22.77 -13.00 16.63
N GLN A 24 21.60 -12.87 15.98
CA GLN A 24 21.41 -13.37 14.62
C GLN A 24 22.32 -12.69 13.59
N LEU A 25 22.58 -11.39 13.73
CA LEU A 25 23.50 -10.67 12.87
C LEU A 25 24.94 -11.19 13.01
N LEU A 26 25.43 -11.38 14.25
CA LEU A 26 26.77 -11.88 14.52
C LEU A 26 26.96 -13.32 14.03
N ASN A 27 25.92 -14.13 14.06
CA ASN A 27 25.97 -15.53 13.63
C ASN A 27 25.58 -15.74 12.16
N TRP A 28 25.44 -14.68 11.37
CA TRP A 28 25.00 -14.76 9.96
C TRP A 28 23.63 -15.41 9.74
N GLN A 29 22.75 -15.37 10.74
CA GLN A 29 21.42 -15.98 10.72
C GLN A 29 20.29 -14.99 10.39
N LEU A 30 20.61 -13.69 10.22
CA LEU A 30 19.59 -12.67 9.99
C LEU A 30 19.02 -12.69 8.57
N LEU A 31 19.84 -13.03 7.57
CA LEU A 31 19.48 -12.90 6.17
C LEU A 31 19.29 -14.28 5.52
N ASN A 32 18.03 -14.70 5.39
CA ASN A 32 17.65 -15.93 4.70
C ASN A 32 17.69 -15.69 3.19
N LEU A 33 18.85 -15.88 2.56
CA LEU A 33 19.07 -15.57 1.15
C LEU A 33 19.13 -16.81 0.25
N PHE A 34 19.27 -18.02 0.80
CA PHE A 34 19.59 -19.22 0.04
C PHE A 34 18.45 -20.22 0.05
N PRO A 35 17.73 -20.38 -1.10
CA PRO A 35 16.73 -21.42 -1.24
C PRO A 35 17.39 -22.78 -1.36
N LYS A 36 16.78 -23.81 -0.75
CA LYS A 36 17.15 -25.21 -0.94
C LYS A 36 16.42 -25.78 -2.15
N GLU A 37 17.13 -26.53 -2.97
CA GLU A 37 16.53 -27.28 -4.07
C GLU A 37 15.59 -28.38 -3.55
N ASP A 38 14.41 -28.50 -4.16
CA ASP A 38 13.42 -29.55 -3.86
C ASP A 38 12.92 -29.59 -2.40
N ASP A 39 12.92 -28.46 -1.70
CA ASP A 39 12.26 -28.34 -0.39
C ASP A 39 10.73 -28.14 -0.57
N PRO A 40 9.88 -29.08 -0.08
CA PRO A 40 8.43 -28.94 -0.15
C PRO A 40 7.86 -27.74 0.59
N GLN A 41 8.60 -27.23 1.57
CA GLN A 41 8.21 -26.08 2.39
C GLN A 41 8.73 -24.75 1.82
N HIS A 42 9.58 -24.79 0.79
CA HIS A 42 10.21 -23.62 0.19
C HIS A 42 10.93 -22.73 1.21
N THR A 43 11.61 -23.36 2.16
CA THR A 43 12.34 -22.66 3.22
C THR A 43 13.61 -22.03 2.66
N TRP A 44 13.88 -20.79 3.05
CA TRP A 44 15.10 -20.09 2.76
C TRP A 44 16.03 -20.10 3.98
N TYR A 45 17.29 -20.29 3.75
CA TYR A 45 18.32 -20.46 4.79
C TYR A 45 19.28 -19.31 4.81
N ALA A 46 19.77 -19.01 6.00
CA ALA A 46 20.89 -18.08 6.22
C ALA A 46 22.22 -18.82 6.23
N PRO A 47 23.36 -18.15 5.97
CA PRO A 47 24.67 -18.78 6.02
C PRO A 47 25.03 -19.40 7.38
N GLY A 48 24.50 -18.88 8.47
CA GLY A 48 24.72 -19.36 9.84
C GLY A 48 23.74 -20.45 10.31
N ASP A 49 22.82 -20.88 9.44
CA ASP A 49 21.88 -21.94 9.78
C ASP A 49 22.53 -23.34 9.65
N ASP A 50 21.82 -24.38 10.06
CA ASP A 50 22.22 -25.76 9.82
C ASP A 50 22.12 -26.09 8.32
N LEU A 51 23.27 -26.16 7.65
CA LEU A 51 23.38 -26.45 6.23
C LEU A 51 23.57 -27.95 5.93
N SER A 52 23.35 -28.83 6.88
CA SER A 52 23.49 -30.29 6.70
C SER A 52 22.59 -30.85 5.58
N ALA A 53 21.49 -30.16 5.31
CA ALA A 53 20.53 -30.50 4.27
C ALA A 53 20.96 -30.08 2.85
N PHE A 54 22.06 -29.32 2.69
CA PHE A 54 22.58 -28.89 1.40
C PHE A 54 23.61 -29.89 0.86
N SER A 55 23.78 -29.93 -0.48
CA SER A 55 24.89 -30.65 -1.08
C SER A 55 26.23 -30.05 -0.62
N GLY A 56 27.31 -30.86 -0.56
CA GLY A 56 28.58 -30.36 -0.03
C GLY A 56 29.16 -29.12 -0.76
N LYS A 57 28.89 -28.98 -2.07
CA LYS A 57 29.27 -27.78 -2.84
C LYS A 57 28.39 -26.58 -2.50
N ASP A 58 27.09 -26.78 -2.40
CA ASP A 58 26.12 -25.74 -2.07
C ASP A 58 26.33 -25.25 -0.63
N SER A 59 26.53 -26.17 0.32
CA SER A 59 26.84 -25.86 1.71
C SER A 59 28.09 -24.98 1.84
N MET A 60 29.17 -25.30 1.11
CA MET A 60 30.39 -24.53 1.10
C MET A 60 30.19 -23.13 0.52
N PHE A 61 29.41 -22.99 -0.54
CA PHE A 61 29.10 -21.70 -1.14
C PHE A 61 28.27 -20.84 -0.18
N VAL A 62 27.16 -21.39 0.32
CA VAL A 62 26.23 -20.68 1.21
C VAL A 62 26.90 -20.19 2.47
N SER A 63 27.75 -21.02 3.11
CA SER A 63 28.40 -20.67 4.37
C SER A 63 29.46 -19.55 4.23
N ARG A 64 30.04 -19.34 3.05
CA ARG A 64 31.18 -18.45 2.86
C ARG A 64 30.90 -17.20 2.06
N VAL A 65 29.90 -17.20 1.18
CA VAL A 65 29.68 -16.13 0.20
C VAL A 65 29.42 -14.76 0.83
N LEU A 66 28.72 -14.68 1.96
CA LEU A 66 28.47 -13.40 2.63
C LEU A 66 29.73 -12.87 3.35
N ALA A 67 30.54 -13.73 3.95
CA ALA A 67 31.81 -13.33 4.53
C ALA A 67 32.75 -12.79 3.44
N TRP A 68 32.79 -13.46 2.31
CA TRP A 68 33.51 -13.02 1.10
C TRP A 68 33.04 -11.66 0.62
N TYR A 69 31.73 -11.47 0.53
CA TYR A 69 31.14 -10.19 0.14
C TYR A 69 31.58 -9.05 1.06
N VAL A 70 31.52 -9.25 2.38
CA VAL A 70 31.90 -8.23 3.36
C VAL A 70 33.39 -7.90 3.27
N GLU A 71 34.26 -8.89 3.06
CA GLU A 71 35.68 -8.69 2.89
C GLU A 71 36.00 -7.84 1.63
N GLU A 72 35.35 -8.17 0.50
CA GLU A 72 35.55 -7.41 -0.74
C GLU A 72 34.94 -6.00 -0.66
N VAL A 73 33.80 -5.82 0.05
CA VAL A 73 33.24 -4.49 0.33
C VAL A 73 34.25 -3.64 1.14
N GLN A 74 34.91 -4.20 2.18
CA GLN A 74 35.91 -3.47 2.95
C GLN A 74 37.09 -3.05 2.08
N THR A 75 37.52 -3.92 1.18
CA THR A 75 38.60 -3.62 0.23
C THR A 75 38.19 -2.53 -0.76
N SER A 76 36.95 -2.61 -1.24
CA SER A 76 36.37 -1.64 -2.20
C SER A 76 36.15 -0.26 -1.60
N LEU A 77 35.87 -0.16 -0.31
CA LEU A 77 35.78 1.13 0.40
C LEU A 77 37.13 1.88 0.41
N GLN A 78 38.25 1.15 0.34
CA GLN A 78 39.58 1.75 0.31
C GLN A 78 40.08 2.02 -1.11
N SER A 79 39.75 1.13 -2.07
CA SER A 79 40.23 1.20 -3.46
C SER A 79 39.32 2.00 -4.38
N GLY A 80 38.03 2.13 -4.04
CA GLY A 80 37.00 2.72 -4.90
C GLY A 80 36.49 1.80 -6.02
N ASP A 81 37.02 0.58 -6.14
CA ASP A 81 36.58 -0.42 -7.14
C ASP A 81 35.57 -1.37 -6.57
N TRP A 82 34.35 -1.36 -7.14
CA TRP A 82 33.18 -2.17 -6.72
C TRP A 82 32.94 -3.40 -7.60
N THR A 83 33.81 -3.70 -8.54
CA THR A 83 33.63 -4.78 -9.52
C THR A 83 33.46 -6.14 -8.83
N LYS A 84 34.30 -6.46 -7.85
CA LYS A 84 34.23 -7.75 -7.15
C LYS A 84 32.99 -7.92 -6.25
N PRO A 85 32.59 -6.94 -5.42
CA PRO A 85 31.32 -7.04 -4.72
C PRO A 85 30.12 -7.27 -5.65
N ASP A 86 30.09 -6.57 -6.80
CA ASP A 86 29.02 -6.73 -7.78
C ASP A 86 29.02 -8.14 -8.42
N GLU A 87 30.19 -8.72 -8.69
CA GLU A 87 30.31 -10.10 -9.15
C GLU A 87 29.79 -11.10 -8.12
N ILE A 88 30.08 -10.91 -6.83
CA ILE A 88 29.56 -11.79 -5.76
C ILE A 88 28.05 -11.69 -5.63
N VAL A 89 27.46 -10.50 -5.72
CA VAL A 89 26.01 -10.31 -5.78
C VAL A 89 25.42 -11.02 -7.00
N GLY A 90 26.10 -10.94 -8.14
CA GLY A 90 25.74 -11.68 -9.36
C GLY A 90 25.74 -13.19 -9.16
N MET A 91 26.74 -13.74 -8.46
CA MET A 91 26.81 -15.18 -8.11
C MET A 91 25.65 -15.58 -7.19
N ILE A 92 25.32 -14.78 -6.16
CA ILE A 92 24.20 -15.03 -5.27
C ILE A 92 22.88 -15.04 -6.08
N SER A 93 22.68 -14.06 -6.94
CA SER A 93 21.50 -13.95 -7.79
C SER A 93 21.35 -15.17 -8.73
N THR A 94 22.46 -15.59 -9.34
CA THR A 94 22.49 -16.77 -10.21
C THR A 94 22.14 -18.05 -9.43
N TYR A 95 22.69 -18.21 -8.22
CA TYR A 95 22.36 -19.32 -7.35
C TYR A 95 20.88 -19.35 -6.98
N GLN A 96 20.33 -18.20 -6.59
CA GLN A 96 18.91 -18.05 -6.26
C GLN A 96 18.01 -18.42 -7.44
N GLN A 97 18.33 -17.94 -8.64
CA GLN A 97 17.57 -18.26 -9.85
C GLN A 97 17.64 -19.76 -10.23
N ALA A 98 18.80 -20.38 -10.06
CA ALA A 98 18.99 -21.81 -10.38
C ALA A 98 18.26 -22.73 -9.39
N LYS A 99 18.22 -22.37 -8.10
CA LYS A 99 17.67 -23.21 -7.03
C LYS A 99 16.22 -22.87 -6.66
N ASN A 100 15.76 -21.67 -7.01
CA ASN A 100 14.40 -21.24 -6.71
C ASN A 100 13.43 -21.78 -7.77
N LYS A 101 12.86 -22.95 -7.51
CA LYS A 101 11.82 -23.58 -8.37
C LYS A 101 10.40 -23.23 -7.92
N ILE A 102 10.20 -22.18 -7.14
CA ILE A 102 8.86 -21.78 -6.66
C ILE A 102 8.03 -21.35 -7.87
N ALA A 103 6.98 -22.11 -8.16
CA ALA A 103 6.02 -21.77 -9.19
C ALA A 103 5.35 -20.43 -8.87
N GLY A 104 5.53 -19.44 -9.75
CA GLY A 104 4.87 -18.13 -9.64
C GLY A 104 5.76 -16.96 -9.22
N VAL A 105 7.00 -17.17 -8.78
CA VAL A 105 7.99 -16.09 -8.60
C VAL A 105 8.81 -15.98 -9.89
N THR A 106 8.39 -15.06 -10.74
CA THR A 106 9.08 -14.70 -11.99
C THR A 106 9.92 -13.45 -11.79
N SER A 107 11.03 -13.30 -12.52
CA SER A 107 11.82 -12.06 -12.55
C SER A 107 10.95 -10.82 -12.79
N GLY A 108 9.93 -10.93 -13.65
CA GLY A 108 8.99 -9.85 -13.90
C GLY A 108 8.14 -9.45 -12.68
N LYS A 109 7.80 -10.37 -11.78
CA LYS A 109 7.10 -10.02 -10.53
C LYS A 109 8.03 -9.30 -9.55
N MET A 110 9.29 -9.73 -9.45
CA MET A 110 10.28 -9.07 -8.61
C MET A 110 10.56 -7.63 -9.09
N GLU A 111 10.73 -7.43 -10.39
CA GLU A 111 10.90 -6.09 -10.98
C GLU A 111 9.66 -5.21 -10.74
N ALA A 112 8.48 -5.79 -10.89
CA ALA A 112 7.23 -5.08 -10.61
C ALA A 112 7.12 -4.68 -9.14
N GLU A 113 7.55 -5.53 -8.20
CA GLU A 113 7.56 -5.23 -6.78
C GLU A 113 8.56 -4.13 -6.42
N ILE A 114 9.78 -4.20 -6.96
CA ILE A 114 10.79 -3.13 -6.80
C ILE A 114 10.24 -1.80 -7.33
N LYS A 115 9.61 -1.82 -8.52
CA LYS A 115 8.99 -0.64 -9.11
C LYS A 115 7.83 -0.11 -8.26
N TYR A 116 6.98 -1.00 -7.76
CA TYR A 116 5.85 -0.67 -6.89
C TYR A 116 6.33 0.03 -5.61
N ASN A 117 7.33 -0.54 -4.94
CA ASN A 117 7.90 0.02 -3.71
C ASN A 117 8.56 1.38 -3.96
N ARG A 118 9.28 1.53 -5.08
CA ARG A 118 9.91 2.82 -5.46
C ARG A 118 8.90 3.92 -5.75
N LEU A 119 7.78 3.58 -6.38
CA LEU A 119 6.75 4.55 -6.77
C LEU A 119 5.93 5.06 -5.59
N ASP A 120 5.83 4.32 -4.49
CA ASP A 120 5.03 4.65 -3.30
C ASP A 120 3.65 5.23 -3.67
N VAL A 121 2.93 4.49 -4.53
CA VAL A 121 1.74 4.97 -5.24
C VAL A 121 0.69 5.53 -4.30
N PHE A 122 0.36 4.83 -3.23
CA PHE A 122 -0.74 5.22 -2.35
C PHE A 122 -0.41 6.44 -1.49
N SER A 123 0.86 6.64 -1.12
CA SER A 123 1.30 7.87 -0.44
C SER A 123 1.21 9.09 -1.36
N GLN A 124 1.55 8.93 -2.65
CA GLN A 124 1.38 9.99 -3.63
C GLN A 124 -0.10 10.29 -3.90
N CYS A 125 -0.94 9.25 -4.03
CA CYS A 125 -2.39 9.39 -4.20
C CYS A 125 -3.03 10.10 -3.00
N LYS A 126 -2.63 9.78 -1.78
CA LYS A 126 -3.05 10.46 -0.56
C LYS A 126 -2.83 11.96 -0.64
N LYS A 127 -1.61 12.37 -1.00
CA LYS A 127 -1.25 13.80 -1.16
C LYS A 127 -2.10 14.45 -2.25
N GLY A 128 -2.24 13.81 -3.40
CA GLY A 128 -3.04 14.29 -4.52
C GLY A 128 -4.51 14.49 -4.15
N TYR A 129 -5.13 13.50 -3.54
CA TYR A 129 -6.54 13.59 -3.14
C TYR A 129 -6.79 14.64 -2.05
N LEU A 130 -5.91 14.78 -1.05
CA LEU A 130 -6.05 15.80 -0.02
C LEU A 130 -5.90 17.20 -0.60
N ILE A 131 -4.90 17.44 -1.44
CA ILE A 131 -4.65 18.76 -2.03
C ILE A 131 -5.76 19.13 -3.02
N PHE A 132 -6.00 18.28 -4.03
CA PHE A 132 -6.99 18.60 -5.07
C PHE A 132 -8.42 18.53 -4.55
N GLY A 133 -8.73 17.61 -3.64
CA GLY A 133 -10.02 17.53 -2.96
C GLY A 133 -10.28 18.75 -2.08
N GLY A 134 -9.29 19.21 -1.32
CA GLY A 134 -9.38 20.44 -0.53
C GLY A 134 -9.61 21.67 -1.39
N LEU A 135 -8.84 21.82 -2.49
CA LEU A 135 -9.04 22.92 -3.44
C LEU A 135 -10.42 22.87 -4.10
N LEU A 136 -10.87 21.70 -4.53
CA LEU A 136 -12.22 21.52 -5.08
C LEU A 136 -13.30 21.90 -4.08
N LEU A 137 -13.11 21.57 -2.80
CA LEU A 137 -14.05 21.90 -1.74
C LEU A 137 -14.15 23.43 -1.55
N VAL A 138 -13.00 24.12 -1.53
CA VAL A 138 -12.97 25.60 -1.48
C VAL A 138 -13.72 26.20 -2.68
N PHE A 139 -13.46 25.70 -3.91
CA PHE A 139 -14.18 26.17 -5.09
C PHE A 139 -15.67 25.81 -5.06
N ALA A 140 -16.04 24.65 -4.53
CA ALA A 140 -17.44 24.27 -4.36
C ALA A 140 -18.17 25.26 -3.45
N PHE A 141 -17.62 25.56 -2.27
CA PHE A 141 -18.22 26.56 -1.36
C PHE A 141 -18.21 27.96 -1.96
N ALA A 142 -17.11 28.40 -2.56
CA ALA A 142 -17.05 29.72 -3.20
C ALA A 142 -18.09 29.87 -4.33
N SER A 143 -18.40 28.80 -5.07
CA SER A 143 -19.40 28.81 -6.13
C SER A 143 -20.84 28.97 -5.63
N LEU A 144 -21.11 28.71 -4.34
CA LEU A 144 -22.41 28.98 -3.72
C LEU A 144 -22.67 30.50 -3.58
N PHE A 145 -21.61 31.29 -3.39
CA PHE A 145 -21.71 32.74 -3.22
C PHE A 145 -21.57 33.48 -4.55
N LYS A 146 -20.60 33.11 -5.38
CA LYS A 146 -20.31 33.78 -6.65
C LYS A 146 -19.96 32.81 -7.75
N ARG A 147 -20.72 32.82 -8.84
CA ARG A 147 -20.46 31.97 -10.02
C ARG A 147 -19.63 32.74 -11.04
N ALA A 148 -18.29 32.58 -11.03
CA ALA A 148 -17.41 33.16 -12.04
C ALA A 148 -17.04 32.13 -13.12
N ARG A 149 -16.83 32.60 -14.37
CA ARG A 149 -16.47 31.68 -15.49
C ARG A 149 -15.12 30.99 -15.23
N TRP A 150 -14.14 31.72 -14.68
CA TRP A 150 -12.82 31.14 -14.39
C TRP A 150 -12.88 30.03 -13.34
N MET A 151 -13.77 30.11 -12.35
CA MET A 151 -13.96 29.06 -11.33
C MET A 151 -14.42 27.75 -11.95
N ARG A 152 -15.25 27.80 -12.98
CA ARG A 152 -15.68 26.59 -13.71
C ARG A 152 -14.53 25.93 -14.47
N TRP A 153 -13.65 26.73 -15.07
CA TRP A 153 -12.46 26.22 -15.74
C TRP A 153 -11.47 25.64 -14.73
N ALA A 154 -11.22 26.33 -13.61
CA ALA A 154 -10.37 25.85 -12.53
C ALA A 154 -10.89 24.54 -11.94
N SER A 155 -12.19 24.42 -11.65
CA SER A 155 -12.80 23.17 -11.16
C SER A 155 -12.68 22.01 -12.16
N ARG A 156 -12.79 22.29 -13.49
CA ARG A 156 -12.57 21.26 -14.50
C ARG A 156 -11.11 20.82 -14.57
N ALA A 157 -10.17 21.75 -14.50
CA ALA A 157 -8.74 21.44 -14.47
C ALA A 157 -8.38 20.60 -13.25
N LEU A 158 -8.90 20.96 -12.06
CA LEU A 158 -8.75 20.15 -10.85
C LEU A 158 -9.40 18.79 -10.99
N GLY A 159 -10.57 18.70 -11.64
CA GLY A 159 -11.20 17.41 -11.95
C GLY A 159 -10.29 16.52 -12.80
N VAL A 160 -9.65 17.07 -13.84
CA VAL A 160 -8.67 16.32 -14.66
C VAL A 160 -7.47 15.87 -13.81
N ALA A 161 -6.98 16.72 -12.90
CA ALA A 161 -5.92 16.33 -11.97
C ALA A 161 -6.34 15.18 -11.04
N VAL A 162 -7.56 15.23 -10.49
CA VAL A 162 -8.11 14.13 -9.69
C VAL A 162 -8.26 12.86 -10.52
N LEU A 163 -8.64 12.97 -11.81
CA LEU A 163 -8.69 11.81 -12.70
C LEU A 163 -7.32 11.17 -12.88
N ALA A 164 -6.27 11.98 -13.07
CA ALA A 164 -4.91 11.46 -13.19
C ALA A 164 -4.48 10.73 -11.91
N VAL A 165 -4.77 11.29 -10.73
CA VAL A 165 -4.51 10.61 -9.45
C VAL A 165 -5.33 9.32 -9.32
N PHE A 166 -6.59 9.32 -9.75
CA PHE A 166 -7.45 8.14 -9.72
C PHE A 166 -6.94 7.01 -10.64
N LEU A 167 -6.49 7.34 -11.83
CA LEU A 167 -5.86 6.38 -12.73
C LEU A 167 -4.56 5.83 -12.16
N PHE A 168 -3.77 6.68 -11.50
CA PHE A 168 -2.55 6.26 -10.83
C PHE A 168 -2.86 5.36 -9.62
N HIS A 169 -3.92 5.64 -8.87
CA HIS A 169 -4.43 4.77 -7.81
C HIS A 169 -4.84 3.40 -8.37
N THR A 170 -5.62 3.37 -9.45
CA THR A 170 -6.03 2.14 -10.14
C THR A 170 -4.82 1.34 -10.63
N TYR A 171 -3.81 2.01 -11.18
CA TYR A 171 -2.55 1.39 -11.57
C TYR A 171 -1.84 0.73 -10.37
N GLY A 172 -1.78 1.41 -9.22
CA GLY A 172 -1.18 0.85 -7.99
C GLY A 172 -1.90 -0.40 -7.49
N MET A 173 -3.24 -0.40 -7.52
CA MET A 173 -4.04 -1.58 -7.19
C MET A 173 -3.80 -2.73 -8.20
N GLY A 174 -3.72 -2.42 -9.49
CA GLY A 174 -3.42 -3.39 -10.53
C GLY A 174 -2.03 -4.01 -10.38
N MET A 175 -1.02 -3.20 -10.05
CA MET A 175 0.33 -3.70 -9.74
C MET A 175 0.33 -4.61 -8.52
N ARG A 176 -0.36 -4.21 -7.44
CA ARG A 176 -0.49 -5.04 -6.24
C ARG A 176 -1.16 -6.38 -6.55
N TRP A 177 -2.22 -6.37 -7.36
CA TRP A 177 -2.87 -7.60 -7.84
C TRP A 177 -1.91 -8.50 -8.63
N TYR A 178 -1.14 -7.92 -9.57
CA TYR A 178 -0.20 -8.66 -10.38
C TYR A 178 0.91 -9.31 -9.54
N ILE A 179 1.47 -8.58 -8.59
CA ILE A 179 2.54 -9.07 -7.70
C ILE A 179 2.00 -10.17 -6.77
N ALA A 180 0.90 -9.90 -6.08
CA ALA A 180 0.28 -10.81 -5.12
C ALA A 180 -0.31 -12.07 -5.76
N GLY A 181 -0.83 -11.96 -6.99
CA GLY A 181 -1.56 -13.04 -7.66
C GLY A 181 -3.01 -13.21 -7.17
N TYR A 182 -3.50 -12.33 -6.30
CA TYR A 182 -4.87 -12.28 -5.80
C TYR A 182 -5.37 -10.83 -5.71
N ALA A 183 -6.69 -10.67 -5.57
CA ALA A 183 -7.30 -9.35 -5.59
C ALA A 183 -6.94 -8.52 -4.35
N PRO A 184 -6.65 -7.19 -4.51
CA PRO A 184 -6.08 -6.34 -3.47
C PRO A 184 -7.15 -5.80 -2.49
N TRP A 185 -7.86 -6.68 -1.78
CA TRP A 185 -8.81 -6.38 -0.70
C TRP A 185 -8.87 -7.50 0.33
N SER A 186 -7.74 -8.19 0.55
CA SER A 186 -7.64 -9.36 1.41
C SER A 186 -7.21 -9.05 2.85
N ASN A 187 -6.59 -7.91 3.11
CA ASN A 187 -6.20 -7.46 4.44
C ASN A 187 -6.77 -6.06 4.75
N SER A 188 -6.61 -5.60 5.99
CA SER A 188 -7.16 -4.31 6.45
C SER A 188 -6.61 -3.12 5.65
N TYR A 189 -5.32 -3.13 5.33
CA TYR A 189 -4.68 -2.08 4.53
C TYR A 189 -5.26 -2.04 3.11
N GLU A 190 -5.31 -3.18 2.44
CA GLU A 190 -5.86 -3.30 1.08
C GLU A 190 -7.33 -2.91 1.03
N THR A 191 -8.10 -3.33 2.05
CA THR A 191 -9.51 -2.94 2.20
C THR A 191 -9.65 -1.42 2.26
N MET A 192 -8.84 -0.73 3.05
CA MET A 192 -8.88 0.74 3.14
C MET A 192 -8.49 1.41 1.81
N VAL A 193 -7.47 0.90 1.14
CA VAL A 193 -7.07 1.38 -0.20
C VAL A 193 -8.21 1.23 -1.19
N TYR A 194 -8.87 0.07 -1.20
CA TYR A 194 -10.00 -0.20 -2.09
C TYR A 194 -11.24 0.66 -1.75
N VAL A 195 -11.56 0.87 -0.45
CA VAL A 195 -12.64 1.80 -0.04
C VAL A 195 -12.34 3.22 -0.50
N ALA A 196 -11.11 3.68 -0.38
CA ALA A 196 -10.71 5.00 -0.88
C ALA A 196 -10.92 5.12 -2.39
N TRP A 197 -10.53 4.08 -3.15
CA TRP A 197 -10.76 4.00 -4.60
C TRP A 197 -12.26 4.06 -4.93
N ALA A 198 -13.08 3.22 -4.29
CA ALA A 198 -14.52 3.17 -4.50
C ALA A 198 -15.21 4.50 -4.14
N THR A 199 -14.74 5.18 -3.08
CA THR A 199 -15.21 6.50 -2.66
C THR A 199 -14.96 7.56 -3.74
N VAL A 200 -13.76 7.63 -4.29
CA VAL A 200 -13.42 8.58 -5.36
C VAL A 200 -14.18 8.23 -6.65
N PHE A 201 -14.30 6.93 -6.96
CA PHE A 201 -15.11 6.45 -8.09
C PHE A 201 -16.57 6.90 -7.98
N ALA A 202 -17.19 6.72 -6.81
CA ALA A 202 -18.55 7.22 -6.57
C ALA A 202 -18.62 8.74 -6.73
N GLY A 203 -17.63 9.49 -6.25
CA GLY A 203 -17.51 10.93 -6.49
C GLY A 203 -17.52 11.28 -7.99
N TRP A 204 -16.84 10.48 -8.81
CA TRP A 204 -16.84 10.65 -10.27
C TRP A 204 -18.22 10.41 -10.91
N LEU A 205 -18.97 9.44 -10.46
CA LEU A 205 -20.33 9.17 -10.96
C LEU A 205 -21.24 10.39 -10.76
N PHE A 206 -21.06 11.12 -9.67
CA PHE A 206 -21.88 12.29 -9.32
C PHE A 206 -21.24 13.63 -9.68
N ALA A 207 -19.99 13.65 -10.19
CA ALA A 207 -19.24 14.87 -10.48
C ALA A 207 -19.96 15.87 -11.42
N ARG A 208 -20.74 15.34 -12.39
CA ARG A 208 -21.51 16.18 -13.32
C ARG A 208 -22.71 16.85 -12.67
N ARG A 209 -23.27 16.25 -11.62
CA ARG A 209 -24.46 16.73 -10.91
C ARG A 209 -24.11 17.66 -9.75
N SER A 210 -23.06 17.34 -9.00
CA SER A 210 -22.67 18.08 -7.80
C SER A 210 -21.15 18.19 -7.64
N LEU A 211 -20.63 19.42 -7.79
CA LEU A 211 -19.23 19.71 -7.51
C LEU A 211 -18.88 19.46 -6.04
N LEU A 212 -19.81 19.75 -5.13
CA LEU A 212 -19.63 19.52 -3.70
C LEU A 212 -19.46 18.05 -3.37
N THR A 213 -20.31 17.18 -3.94
CA THR A 213 -20.22 15.71 -3.77
C THR A 213 -18.87 15.19 -4.27
N PHE A 214 -18.43 15.65 -5.44
CA PHE A 214 -17.15 15.26 -6.01
C PHE A 214 -15.97 15.70 -5.15
N ALA A 215 -15.99 16.95 -4.66
CA ALA A 215 -14.97 17.49 -3.77
C ALA A 215 -14.88 16.72 -2.45
N LEU A 216 -16.02 16.46 -1.81
CA LEU A 216 -16.10 15.71 -0.56
C LEU A 216 -15.63 14.25 -0.74
N ALA A 217 -16.06 13.60 -1.81
CA ALA A 217 -15.63 12.24 -2.10
C ALA A 217 -14.10 12.13 -2.34
N THR A 218 -13.54 13.09 -3.08
CA THR A 218 -12.09 13.15 -3.33
C THR A 218 -11.31 13.38 -2.03
N LEU A 219 -11.74 14.35 -1.23
CA LEU A 219 -11.10 14.67 0.04
C LEU A 219 -11.20 13.48 1.01
N PHE A 220 -12.38 12.84 1.09
CA PHE A 220 -12.60 11.69 1.96
C PHE A 220 -11.76 10.48 1.53
N GLY A 221 -11.65 10.23 0.22
CA GLY A 221 -10.72 9.22 -0.29
C GLY A 221 -9.27 9.49 0.15
N GLY A 222 -8.85 10.75 0.14
CA GLY A 222 -7.54 11.16 0.68
C GLY A 222 -7.39 10.91 2.18
N VAL A 223 -8.44 11.19 2.98
CA VAL A 223 -8.46 10.92 4.43
C VAL A 223 -8.40 9.42 4.70
N ILE A 224 -9.13 8.59 3.94
CA ILE A 224 -9.07 7.12 4.07
C ILE A 224 -7.64 6.62 3.79
N LEU A 225 -6.99 7.10 2.71
CA LEU A 225 -5.59 6.76 2.43
C LEU A 225 -4.62 7.29 3.49
N PHE A 226 -4.92 8.43 4.12
CA PHE A 226 -4.13 8.91 5.24
C PHE A 226 -4.22 7.96 6.43
N VAL A 227 -5.43 7.51 6.78
CA VAL A 227 -5.66 6.56 7.87
C VAL A 227 -5.01 5.21 7.58
N SER A 228 -5.07 4.72 6.34
CA SER A 228 -4.42 3.46 5.94
C SER A 228 -2.89 3.51 6.05
N GLY A 229 -2.29 4.69 5.92
CA GLY A 229 -0.85 4.89 6.05
C GLY A 229 -0.35 5.12 7.48
N LEU A 230 -1.21 5.01 8.49
CA LEU A 230 -0.80 5.03 9.89
C LEU A 230 -0.20 3.66 10.29
N ASN A 231 0.77 3.66 11.21
CA ASN A 231 1.60 2.50 11.56
C ASN A 231 0.86 1.29 12.21
N TRP A 232 -0.46 1.31 12.25
CA TRP A 232 -1.30 0.22 12.79
C TRP A 232 -1.79 -0.77 11.72
N MET A 233 -1.59 -0.46 10.44
CA MET A 233 -1.92 -1.35 9.32
C MET A 233 -0.64 -1.78 8.61
N ASP A 234 -0.56 -3.06 8.28
CA ASP A 234 0.58 -3.61 7.55
C ASP A 234 0.39 -3.43 6.03
N PRO A 235 1.24 -2.62 5.37
CA PRO A 235 1.18 -2.41 3.93
C PRO A 235 1.80 -3.56 3.12
N GLN A 236 2.44 -4.54 3.77
CA GLN A 236 3.12 -5.65 3.08
C GLN A 236 2.13 -6.53 2.31
N ILE A 237 2.63 -7.18 1.27
CA ILE A 237 1.88 -8.17 0.51
C ILE A 237 2.09 -9.52 1.19
N ASN A 238 1.12 -9.94 2.00
CA ASN A 238 1.19 -11.19 2.75
C ASN A 238 0.47 -12.32 2.01
N PRO A 239 0.81 -13.60 2.24
CA PRO A 239 0.10 -14.73 1.64
C PRO A 239 -1.40 -14.69 1.94
N LEU A 240 -2.22 -15.04 0.94
CA LEU A 240 -3.67 -15.04 1.08
C LEU A 240 -4.14 -16.07 2.12
N VAL A 241 -4.95 -15.62 3.06
CA VAL A 241 -5.57 -16.51 4.07
C VAL A 241 -6.41 -17.58 3.36
N PRO A 242 -6.32 -18.86 3.75
CA PRO A 242 -6.97 -19.97 3.05
C PRO A 242 -8.47 -19.79 2.80
N VAL A 243 -9.19 -19.17 3.74
CA VAL A 243 -10.64 -18.89 3.62
C VAL A 243 -10.96 -17.94 2.45
N LEU A 244 -10.05 -17.03 2.10
CA LEU A 244 -10.24 -16.07 1.01
C LEU A 244 -9.86 -16.62 -0.38
N LYS A 245 -9.50 -17.89 -0.50
CA LYS A 245 -9.22 -18.52 -1.80
C LYS A 245 -10.48 -18.79 -2.64
N SER A 246 -11.68 -18.69 -2.04
CA SER A 246 -12.95 -18.85 -2.76
C SER A 246 -13.25 -17.64 -3.64
N PRO A 247 -13.44 -17.80 -4.97
CA PRO A 247 -13.78 -16.68 -5.87
C PRO A 247 -15.08 -15.98 -5.50
N TRP A 248 -16.09 -16.72 -5.03
CA TRP A 248 -17.36 -16.16 -4.58
C TRP A 248 -17.21 -15.25 -3.37
N LEU A 249 -16.41 -15.67 -2.39
CA LEU A 249 -16.14 -14.86 -1.21
C LEU A 249 -15.38 -13.59 -1.57
N MET A 250 -14.39 -13.67 -2.46
CA MET A 250 -13.64 -12.52 -2.96
C MET A 250 -14.57 -11.49 -3.64
N PHE A 251 -15.48 -11.95 -4.49
CA PHE A 251 -16.46 -11.08 -5.14
C PHE A 251 -17.42 -10.46 -4.12
N HIS A 252 -17.94 -11.24 -3.18
CA HIS A 252 -18.83 -10.77 -2.12
C HIS A 252 -18.17 -9.67 -1.26
N VAL A 253 -16.93 -9.90 -0.84
CA VAL A 253 -16.15 -8.92 -0.08
C VAL A 253 -15.93 -7.64 -0.90
N ALA A 254 -15.60 -7.75 -2.20
CA ALA A 254 -15.42 -6.58 -3.06
C ALA A 254 -16.69 -5.71 -3.11
N VAL A 255 -17.86 -6.32 -3.28
CA VAL A 255 -19.14 -5.58 -3.35
C VAL A 255 -19.46 -4.90 -2.02
N ILE A 256 -19.34 -5.62 -0.89
CA ILE A 256 -19.63 -5.07 0.44
C ILE A 256 -18.65 -3.93 0.77
N VAL A 257 -17.37 -4.16 0.59
CA VAL A 257 -16.35 -3.16 0.90
C VAL A 257 -16.47 -1.95 -0.02
N GLY A 258 -16.79 -2.16 -1.30
CA GLY A 258 -17.08 -1.07 -2.23
C GLY A 258 -18.28 -0.22 -1.76
N ALA A 259 -19.32 -0.84 -1.24
CA ALA A 259 -20.52 -0.14 -0.73
C ALA A 259 -20.19 0.80 0.44
N TYR A 260 -19.19 0.50 1.27
CA TYR A 260 -18.76 1.40 2.35
C TYR A 260 -18.28 2.76 1.85
N GLY A 261 -17.67 2.82 0.68
CA GLY A 261 -17.31 4.09 0.03
C GLY A 261 -18.53 4.96 -0.26
N PHE A 262 -19.60 4.37 -0.79
CA PHE A 262 -20.86 5.08 -1.07
C PHE A 262 -21.57 5.53 0.22
N PHE A 263 -21.61 4.66 1.24
CA PHE A 263 -22.19 5.02 2.55
C PHE A 263 -21.42 6.15 3.23
N GLY A 264 -20.09 6.13 3.14
CA GLY A 264 -19.24 7.21 3.67
C GLY A 264 -19.55 8.57 3.04
N ILE A 265 -19.72 8.61 1.71
CA ILE A 265 -20.11 9.86 1.02
C ILE A 265 -21.51 10.30 1.46
N SER A 266 -22.47 9.39 1.55
CA SER A 266 -23.83 9.70 1.98
C SER A 266 -23.85 10.26 3.39
N CYS A 267 -23.07 9.70 4.30
CA CYS A 267 -22.90 10.20 5.67
C CYS A 267 -22.32 11.62 5.68
N LEU A 268 -21.24 11.88 4.93
CA LEU A 268 -20.65 13.21 4.83
C LEU A 268 -21.58 14.26 4.26
N LEU A 269 -22.31 13.91 3.21
CA LEU A 269 -23.32 14.82 2.62
C LEU A 269 -24.44 15.12 3.60
N GLY A 270 -24.92 14.11 4.35
CA GLY A 270 -25.90 14.27 5.41
C GLY A 270 -25.38 15.25 6.50
N LEU A 271 -24.14 15.07 6.93
CA LEU A 271 -23.50 15.97 7.93
C LEU A 271 -23.41 17.40 7.41
N VAL A 272 -22.94 17.60 6.17
CA VAL A 272 -22.86 18.94 5.55
C VAL A 272 -24.24 19.59 5.47
N ASN A 273 -25.28 18.83 5.09
CA ASN A 273 -26.66 19.33 5.05
C ASN A 273 -27.13 19.77 6.44
N LEU A 274 -26.92 18.95 7.48
CA LEU A 274 -27.28 19.31 8.86
C LEU A 274 -26.60 20.59 9.33
N VAL A 275 -25.30 20.74 9.06
CA VAL A 275 -24.55 21.96 9.40
C VAL A 275 -25.10 23.16 8.65
N MET A 276 -25.41 23.03 7.35
CA MET A 276 -25.98 24.14 6.56
C MET A 276 -27.37 24.54 7.06
N MET A 277 -28.19 23.57 7.45
CA MET A 277 -29.52 23.83 8.04
C MET A 277 -29.42 24.53 9.40
N SER A 278 -28.47 24.10 10.25
CA SER A 278 -28.28 24.69 11.60
C SER A 278 -27.80 26.14 11.56
N LEU A 279 -27.07 26.53 10.52
CA LEU A 279 -26.61 27.89 10.30
C LEU A 279 -27.74 28.85 9.86
N LYS A 280 -29.00 28.43 9.82
CA LYS A 280 -30.21 29.20 9.46
C LYS A 280 -30.10 30.03 8.16
N LYS A 281 -29.20 29.67 7.26
CA LYS A 281 -29.11 30.29 5.94
C LYS A 281 -29.99 29.50 4.95
N ALA A 282 -31.31 29.66 5.06
CA ALA A 282 -32.32 28.93 4.28
C ALA A 282 -32.00 28.85 2.76
N VAL A 283 -31.47 29.92 2.17
CA VAL A 283 -31.12 29.95 0.74
C VAL A 283 -29.91 29.04 0.41
N LEU A 284 -28.93 28.95 1.30
CA LEU A 284 -27.77 28.08 1.12
C LEU A 284 -28.10 26.62 1.36
N ALA A 285 -28.92 26.32 2.37
CA ALA A 285 -29.43 24.98 2.66
C ALA A 285 -30.28 24.45 1.51
N GLN A 286 -31.20 25.25 0.97
CA GLN A 286 -32.03 24.87 -0.17
C GLN A 286 -31.21 24.60 -1.45
N ARG A 287 -30.15 25.38 -1.72
CA ARG A 287 -29.24 25.10 -2.83
C ARG A 287 -28.44 23.84 -2.60
N CYS A 288 -27.99 23.57 -1.39
CA CYS A 288 -27.25 22.37 -1.05
C CYS A 288 -28.13 21.12 -1.15
N LEU A 289 -29.38 21.18 -0.69
CA LEU A 289 -30.40 20.12 -0.80
C LEU A 289 -30.73 19.80 -2.25
N LEU A 290 -30.88 20.80 -3.13
CA LEU A 290 -31.07 20.59 -4.56
C LEU A 290 -29.90 19.83 -5.18
N TYR A 291 -28.64 20.14 -4.80
CA TYR A 291 -27.47 19.41 -5.29
C TYR A 291 -27.36 17.98 -4.77
N THR A 292 -27.97 17.65 -3.62
CA THR A 292 -27.94 16.31 -3.04
C THR A 292 -29.13 15.47 -3.44
N SER A 293 -30.31 16.07 -3.63
CA SER A 293 -31.52 15.36 -4.09
C SER A 293 -31.40 14.92 -5.54
N ASP A 294 -30.69 15.68 -6.38
CA ASP A 294 -30.40 15.28 -7.76
C ASP A 294 -29.29 14.22 -7.87
N ALA A 295 -28.65 13.85 -6.75
CA ALA A 295 -27.59 12.86 -6.67
C ALA A 295 -28.07 11.52 -6.04
N ALA A 296 -29.27 11.47 -5.49
CA ALA A 296 -29.93 10.28 -4.97
C ALA A 296 -30.88 9.68 -6.01
#